data_7aa2354391600fde79ac7244e39e6bdc
#
_entry.id   7aa2354391600fde79ac7244e39e6bdc
#
_cell.length_a   1.000
_cell.length_b   1.000
_cell.length_c   1.000
_cell.angle_alpha   90.00
_cell.angle_beta   90.00
_cell.angle_gamma   90.00
#
_symmetry.space_group_name_H-M   'P 1'
#
loop_
_entity.id
_entity.type
_entity.pdbx_description
1 polymer ?
#
loop_
_entity_poly.entity_id
_entity_poly.type
_entity_poly.pdbx_seq_one_letter_code
_entity_poly.pdbx_strand_id
1 'polypeptide(L)'
;MKAPLIPVNETERMNALRESGLLEIDNYPAFDRLTRLATRFFREPLSMITLVDDHAAIAKSADGRALASQPRDLSFCGHTILGDAPLVVADTLLDERFADNPQVAGDPGVRFYAGFPLRLRDGACVGSLCLIDYAPREFTAADSAVLADLSALAEDEFAAVSAATTDELTGLFNRRGFNQFAQFALSVSQRRAEPLTLGWLDLDHFLTIKDRFGHQEGGKALKAMAALRRAAC
;
A
#
# COMPACT_ATOMS: atom_id res chain seq x y z
N MET A 1 6.23 10.47 -21.08
CA MET A 1 5.38 9.46 -20.42
C MET A 1 4.02 10.08 -20.09
N LYS A 2 2.94 9.35 -20.29
CA LYS A 2 1.63 9.76 -19.78
C LYS A 2 1.57 9.47 -18.28
N ALA A 3 1.40 10.51 -17.45
CA ALA A 3 1.16 10.29 -16.02
C ALA A 3 -0.13 9.46 -15.79
N PRO A 4 -0.15 8.57 -14.79
CA PRO A 4 -1.37 7.85 -14.44
C PRO A 4 -2.46 8.83 -13.99
N LEU A 5 -3.69 8.53 -14.33
CA LEU A 5 -4.83 9.28 -13.82
C LEU A 5 -4.94 9.14 -12.30
N ILE A 6 -5.60 10.09 -11.67
CA ILE A 6 -5.97 9.97 -10.25
C ILE A 6 -7.29 9.18 -10.18
N PRO A 7 -7.39 8.12 -9.37
CA PRO A 7 -8.64 7.40 -9.16
C PRO A 7 -9.79 8.31 -8.72
N VAL A 8 -11.01 8.02 -9.15
CA VAL A 8 -12.18 8.83 -8.80
C VAL A 8 -12.44 8.85 -7.29
N ASN A 9 -12.09 7.76 -6.59
CA ASN A 9 -12.20 7.57 -5.15
C ASN A 9 -10.88 7.79 -4.40
N GLU A 10 -10.01 8.67 -4.91
CA GLU A 10 -8.66 8.85 -4.35
C GLU A 10 -8.65 9.23 -2.88
N THR A 11 -9.57 10.08 -2.43
CA THR A 11 -9.65 10.49 -1.02
C THR A 11 -9.95 9.30 -0.12
N GLU A 12 -10.93 8.48 -0.47
CA GLU A 12 -11.30 7.27 0.28
C GLU A 12 -10.15 6.25 0.24
N ARG A 13 -9.55 6.04 -0.91
CA ARG A 13 -8.40 5.15 -1.12
C ARG A 13 -7.22 5.55 -0.22
N MET A 14 -6.88 6.84 -0.19
CA MET A 14 -5.78 7.34 0.62
C MET A 14 -6.05 7.26 2.11
N ASN A 15 -7.28 7.53 2.52
CA ASN A 15 -7.69 7.35 3.92
C ASN A 15 -7.58 5.88 4.34
N ALA A 16 -8.07 4.94 3.51
CA ALA A 16 -7.96 3.51 3.76
C ALA A 16 -6.47 3.07 3.85
N LEU A 17 -5.62 3.54 2.94
CA LEU A 17 -4.18 3.23 2.98
C LEU A 17 -3.51 3.75 4.26
N ARG A 18 -3.80 4.99 4.67
CA ARG A 18 -3.24 5.57 5.91
C ARG A 18 -3.74 4.85 7.16
N GLU A 19 -5.02 4.46 7.19
CA GLU A 19 -5.62 3.74 8.31
C GLU A 19 -5.17 2.27 8.38
N SER A 20 -4.68 1.69 7.29
CA SER A 20 -4.25 0.29 7.23
C SER A 20 -2.99 -0.01 8.05
N GLY A 21 -2.15 0.99 8.33
CA GLY A 21 -0.86 0.82 8.97
C GLY A 21 0.24 0.22 8.08
N LEU A 22 -0.05 0.03 6.78
CA LEU A 22 0.91 -0.59 5.85
C LEU A 22 2.06 0.36 5.48
N LEU A 23 1.82 1.67 5.50
CA LEU A 23 2.85 2.66 5.18
C LEU A 23 3.98 2.69 6.22
N GLU A 24 3.67 2.37 7.47
CA GLU A 24 4.58 2.41 8.62
C GLU A 24 5.37 1.11 8.82
N ILE A 25 5.06 0.07 8.05
CA ILE A 25 5.75 -1.20 8.16
C ILE A 25 6.94 -1.24 7.22
N ASP A 26 8.11 -1.47 7.79
CA ASP A 26 9.33 -1.78 7.08
C ASP A 26 9.75 -3.23 7.36
N ASN A 27 10.36 -3.89 6.36
CA ASN A 27 10.93 -5.23 6.49
C ASN A 27 9.92 -6.29 6.98
N TYR A 28 8.78 -6.43 6.30
CA TYR A 28 7.78 -7.44 6.67
C TYR A 28 8.12 -8.80 6.01
N PRO A 29 8.52 -9.83 6.78
CA PRO A 29 9.06 -11.08 6.22
C PRO A 29 8.09 -11.86 5.31
N ALA A 30 6.77 -11.65 5.46
CA ALA A 30 5.79 -12.29 4.59
C ALA A 30 5.83 -11.69 3.17
N PHE A 31 5.97 -10.36 3.05
CA PHE A 31 6.14 -9.70 1.75
C PHE A 31 7.42 -10.17 1.05
N ASP A 32 8.53 -10.31 1.79
CA ASP A 32 9.80 -10.80 1.24
C ASP A 32 9.72 -12.25 0.77
N ARG A 33 8.89 -13.07 1.42
CA ARG A 33 8.62 -14.44 0.93
C ARG A 33 7.84 -14.43 -0.38
N LEU A 34 6.83 -13.56 -0.49
CA LEU A 34 5.99 -13.46 -1.69
C LEU A 34 6.77 -12.93 -2.89
N THR A 35 7.55 -11.86 -2.72
CA THR A 35 8.39 -11.34 -3.80
C THR A 35 9.41 -12.38 -4.25
N ARG A 36 10.08 -13.05 -3.32
CA ARG A 36 11.03 -14.12 -3.65
C ARG A 36 10.36 -15.32 -4.36
N LEU A 37 9.15 -15.70 -3.98
CA LEU A 37 8.39 -16.75 -4.68
C LEU A 37 8.05 -16.31 -6.11
N ALA A 38 7.57 -15.06 -6.28
CA ALA A 38 7.26 -14.50 -7.58
C ALA A 38 8.50 -14.50 -8.50
N THR A 39 9.62 -13.95 -8.04
CA THR A 39 10.88 -13.95 -8.79
C THR A 39 11.29 -15.36 -9.24
N ARG A 40 11.22 -16.33 -8.35
CA ARG A 40 11.62 -17.72 -8.66
C ARG A 40 10.68 -18.41 -9.64
N PHE A 41 9.36 -18.21 -9.45
CA PHE A 41 8.35 -18.84 -10.30
C PHE A 41 8.41 -18.29 -11.71
N PHE A 42 8.42 -16.96 -11.85
CA PHE A 42 8.41 -16.30 -13.16
C PHE A 42 9.81 -16.20 -13.77
N ARG A 43 10.86 -16.54 -13.02
CA ARG A 43 12.27 -16.38 -13.44
C ARG A 43 12.58 -14.95 -13.86
N GLU A 44 12.00 -14.01 -13.13
CA GLU A 44 12.12 -12.58 -13.39
C GLU A 44 13.33 -12.00 -12.66
N PRO A 45 13.97 -10.96 -13.22
CA PRO A 45 15.05 -10.27 -12.52
C PRO A 45 14.57 -9.45 -11.34
N LEU A 46 13.29 -9.08 -11.30
CA LEU A 46 12.74 -8.26 -10.21
C LEU A 46 11.24 -8.51 -10.01
N SER A 47 10.86 -8.72 -8.75
CA SER A 47 9.47 -8.61 -8.30
C SER A 47 9.35 -7.67 -7.10
N MET A 48 8.24 -6.97 -6.97
CA MET A 48 8.01 -6.02 -5.88
C MET A 48 6.57 -6.02 -5.40
N ILE A 49 6.39 -5.79 -4.09
CA ILE A 49 5.14 -5.30 -3.52
C ILE A 49 5.30 -3.81 -3.30
N THR A 50 4.44 -3.02 -3.93
CA THR A 50 4.49 -1.56 -3.94
C THR A 50 3.18 -0.99 -3.45
N LEU A 51 3.23 -0.01 -2.56
CA LEU A 51 2.09 0.83 -2.19
C LEU A 51 2.16 2.16 -2.94
N VAL A 52 1.00 2.70 -3.32
CA VAL A 52 0.92 3.96 -4.06
C VAL A 52 0.24 5.01 -3.18
N ASP A 53 1.02 5.99 -2.73
CA ASP A 53 0.51 7.13 -1.98
C ASP A 53 0.18 8.34 -2.88
N ASP A 54 0.04 9.54 -2.29
CA ASP A 54 -0.27 10.78 -3.01
C ASP A 54 0.84 11.19 -3.98
N HIS A 55 2.10 10.86 -3.67
CA HIS A 55 3.29 11.40 -4.32
C HIS A 55 4.20 10.34 -4.92
N ALA A 56 4.16 9.13 -4.37
CA ALA A 56 5.12 8.09 -4.70
C ALA A 56 4.50 6.69 -4.78
N ALA A 57 5.15 5.84 -5.54
CA ALA A 57 5.05 4.39 -5.44
C ALA A 57 6.18 3.89 -4.54
N ILE A 58 5.84 3.34 -3.38
CA ILE A 58 6.75 2.97 -2.30
C ILE A 58 6.92 1.46 -2.31
N ALA A 59 8.14 0.96 -2.58
CA ALA A 59 8.42 -0.46 -2.49
C ALA A 59 8.45 -0.90 -1.01
N LYS A 60 7.56 -1.82 -0.64
CA LYS A 60 7.49 -2.43 0.69
C LYS A 60 8.26 -3.74 0.78
N SER A 61 8.47 -4.40 -0.35
CA SER A 61 9.36 -5.54 -0.51
C SER A 61 9.80 -5.64 -1.96
N ALA A 62 11.02 -6.13 -2.18
CA ALA A 62 11.55 -6.41 -3.50
C ALA A 62 12.51 -7.59 -3.45
N ASP A 63 12.46 -8.45 -4.48
CA ASP A 63 13.45 -9.49 -4.72
C ASP A 63 14.08 -9.25 -6.10
N GLY A 64 15.42 -9.15 -6.14
CA GLY A 64 16.19 -8.68 -7.28
C GLY A 64 16.78 -7.29 -7.06
N ARG A 65 17.13 -6.59 -8.16
CA ARG A 65 17.65 -5.21 -8.09
C ARG A 65 16.52 -4.24 -7.77
N ALA A 66 16.34 -3.95 -6.48
CA ALA A 66 15.28 -3.06 -6.02
C ALA A 66 15.32 -1.71 -6.74
N LEU A 67 14.17 -1.30 -7.26
CA LEU A 67 13.94 0.07 -7.68
C LEU A 67 13.63 0.91 -6.43
N ALA A 68 14.26 2.07 -6.32
CA ALA A 68 13.91 3.02 -5.26
C ALA A 68 12.44 3.45 -5.38
N SER A 69 11.88 3.97 -4.30
CA SER A 69 10.58 4.66 -4.36
C SER A 69 10.56 5.66 -5.50
N GLN A 70 9.47 5.66 -6.26
CA GLN A 70 9.36 6.40 -7.50
C GLN A 70 8.30 7.48 -7.37
N PRO A 71 8.47 8.65 -8.00
CA PRO A 71 7.37 9.57 -8.17
C PRO A 71 6.16 8.84 -8.77
N ARG A 72 4.98 9.09 -8.22
CA ARG A 72 3.75 8.42 -8.65
C ARG A 72 3.45 8.59 -10.13
N ASP A 73 3.69 9.78 -10.65
CA ASP A 73 3.48 10.17 -12.05
C ASP A 73 4.42 9.47 -13.05
N LEU A 74 5.52 8.90 -12.56
CA LEU A 74 6.46 8.08 -13.33
C LEU A 74 6.30 6.58 -13.07
N SER A 75 5.36 6.18 -12.22
CA SER A 75 5.23 4.81 -11.74
C SER A 75 4.31 3.97 -12.61
N PHE A 76 4.74 2.76 -12.99
CA PHE A 76 3.88 1.72 -13.57
C PHE A 76 2.76 1.32 -12.60
N CYS A 77 3.08 1.22 -11.29
CA CYS A 77 2.12 0.86 -10.26
C CYS A 77 1.00 1.90 -10.13
N GLY A 78 1.29 3.20 -10.40
CA GLY A 78 0.28 4.25 -10.48
C GLY A 78 -0.77 4.00 -11.57
N HIS A 79 -0.38 3.36 -12.68
CA HIS A 79 -1.32 2.92 -13.71
C HIS A 79 -2.06 1.63 -13.30
N THR A 80 -1.38 0.72 -12.60
CA THR A 80 -1.97 -0.56 -12.17
C THR A 80 -3.16 -0.36 -11.25
N ILE A 81 -3.09 0.60 -10.32
CA ILE A 81 -4.16 0.85 -9.34
C ILE A 81 -5.44 1.45 -9.95
N LEU A 82 -5.45 1.80 -11.22
CA LEU A 82 -6.61 2.38 -11.90
C LEU A 82 -7.62 1.34 -12.37
N GLY A 83 -7.22 0.07 -12.42
CA GLY A 83 -8.05 -1.02 -12.93
C GLY A 83 -8.26 -2.15 -11.93
N ASP A 84 -9.17 -3.06 -12.30
CA ASP A 84 -9.44 -4.28 -11.53
C ASP A 84 -8.67 -5.49 -12.09
N ALA A 85 -8.23 -5.39 -13.34
CA ALA A 85 -7.46 -6.41 -14.05
C ALA A 85 -5.95 -6.12 -13.95
N PRO A 86 -5.09 -7.13 -14.12
CA PRO A 86 -3.65 -6.93 -14.19
C PRO A 86 -3.27 -6.01 -15.36
N LEU A 87 -2.33 -5.10 -15.11
CA LEU A 87 -1.69 -4.32 -16.16
C LEU A 87 -0.48 -5.11 -16.68
N VAL A 88 -0.57 -5.60 -17.93
CA VAL A 88 0.52 -6.31 -18.60
C VAL A 88 1.03 -5.47 -19.76
N VAL A 89 2.34 -5.24 -19.79
CA VAL A 89 3.06 -4.51 -20.85
C VAL A 89 4.19 -5.40 -21.33
N ALA A 90 3.96 -6.12 -22.42
CA ALA A 90 4.89 -7.11 -22.97
C ALA A 90 6.20 -6.48 -23.49
N ASP A 91 6.14 -5.26 -23.99
CA ASP A 91 7.29 -4.43 -24.35
C ASP A 91 6.97 -2.95 -24.10
N THR A 92 7.62 -2.39 -23.12
CA THR A 92 7.40 -1.00 -22.68
C THR A 92 7.79 0.05 -23.71
N LEU A 93 8.71 -0.26 -24.62
CA LEU A 93 9.08 0.65 -25.73
C LEU A 93 7.98 0.76 -26.79
N LEU A 94 7.10 -0.25 -26.87
CA LEU A 94 5.98 -0.27 -27.82
C LEU A 94 4.69 0.29 -27.20
N ASP A 95 4.68 0.60 -25.90
CA ASP A 95 3.52 1.15 -25.22
C ASP A 95 3.64 2.67 -25.10
N GLU A 96 2.72 3.38 -25.73
CA GLU A 96 2.70 4.86 -25.75
C GLU A 96 2.64 5.52 -24.37
N ARG A 97 2.21 4.79 -23.35
CA ARG A 97 2.18 5.30 -21.97
C ARG A 97 3.57 5.35 -21.34
N PHE A 98 4.47 4.45 -21.77
CA PHE A 98 5.72 4.18 -21.07
C PHE A 98 6.98 4.37 -21.91
N ALA A 99 6.90 4.43 -23.24
CA ALA A 99 8.07 4.44 -24.14
C ALA A 99 9.11 5.55 -23.79
N ASP A 100 8.65 6.70 -23.32
CA ASP A 100 9.49 7.84 -22.92
C ASP A 100 9.69 7.95 -21.38
N ASN A 101 9.35 6.89 -20.62
CA ASN A 101 9.61 6.82 -19.19
C ASN A 101 11.12 6.77 -18.96
N PRO A 102 11.69 7.55 -18.01
CA PRO A 102 13.12 7.49 -17.70
C PRO A 102 13.63 6.10 -17.34
N GLN A 103 12.78 5.24 -16.75
CA GLN A 103 13.14 3.85 -16.45
C GLN A 103 13.17 2.95 -17.67
N VAL A 104 12.43 3.28 -18.72
CA VAL A 104 12.43 2.55 -20.00
C VAL A 104 13.57 3.05 -20.88
N ALA A 105 13.78 4.35 -20.90
CA ALA A 105 14.85 5.00 -21.69
C ALA A 105 16.25 4.86 -21.07
N GLY A 106 16.35 4.45 -19.78
CA GLY A 106 17.62 4.27 -19.06
C GLY A 106 18.37 2.99 -19.45
N ASP A 107 19.52 2.75 -18.81
CA ASP A 107 20.33 1.57 -19.01
C ASP A 107 20.60 0.86 -17.65
N PRO A 108 20.17 -0.41 -17.46
CA PRO A 108 19.29 -1.17 -18.34
C PRO A 108 17.85 -0.65 -18.25
N GLY A 109 17.23 -0.44 -19.41
CA GLY A 109 15.85 0.00 -19.49
C GLY A 109 14.86 -1.12 -19.18
N VAL A 110 13.80 -0.79 -18.42
CA VAL A 110 12.69 -1.72 -18.21
C VAL A 110 12.03 -2.02 -19.57
N ARG A 111 11.82 -3.31 -19.87
CA ARG A 111 11.24 -3.75 -21.15
C ARG A 111 9.92 -4.50 -20.97
N PHE A 112 9.70 -5.09 -19.81
CA PHE A 112 8.49 -5.79 -19.46
C PHE A 112 7.98 -5.34 -18.11
N TYR A 113 6.65 -5.26 -17.97
CA TYR A 113 5.97 -5.03 -16.72
C TYR A 113 4.69 -5.86 -16.65
N ALA A 114 4.47 -6.55 -15.54
CA ALA A 114 3.18 -7.12 -15.19
C ALA A 114 2.86 -6.76 -13.75
N GLY A 115 1.77 -6.02 -13.50
CA GLY A 115 1.34 -5.63 -12.17
C GLY A 115 -0.08 -6.05 -11.89
N PHE A 116 -0.32 -6.71 -10.75
CA PHE A 116 -1.64 -7.04 -10.27
C PHE A 116 -2.02 -6.07 -9.15
N PRO A 117 -3.21 -5.41 -9.22
CA PRO A 117 -3.64 -4.48 -8.20
C PRO A 117 -3.83 -5.19 -6.86
N LEU A 118 -3.41 -4.57 -5.77
CA LEU A 118 -3.58 -5.06 -4.40
C LEU A 118 -4.60 -4.22 -3.64
N ARG A 119 -5.55 -4.90 -2.99
CA ARG A 119 -6.69 -4.28 -2.32
C ARG A 119 -6.69 -4.53 -0.82
N LEU A 120 -7.24 -3.59 -0.11
CA LEU A 120 -7.66 -3.78 1.28
C LEU A 120 -9.03 -4.45 1.32
N ARG A 121 -9.44 -4.90 2.51
CA ARG A 121 -10.74 -5.60 2.72
C ARG A 121 -11.97 -4.74 2.35
N ASP A 122 -11.86 -3.43 2.38
CA ASP A 122 -12.90 -2.49 1.97
C ASP A 122 -12.94 -2.27 0.45
N GLY A 123 -12.06 -2.94 -0.31
CA GLY A 123 -11.94 -2.84 -1.76
C GLY A 123 -11.03 -1.72 -2.26
N ALA A 124 -10.48 -0.89 -1.38
CA ALA A 124 -9.56 0.18 -1.78
C ALA A 124 -8.29 -0.41 -2.41
N CYS A 125 -7.99 -0.03 -3.66
CA CYS A 125 -6.78 -0.46 -4.35
C CYS A 125 -5.60 0.40 -3.93
N VAL A 126 -4.68 -0.16 -3.12
CA VAL A 126 -3.63 0.59 -2.45
C VAL A 126 -2.25 0.38 -3.04
N GLY A 127 -2.08 -0.58 -3.92
CA GLY A 127 -0.77 -0.91 -4.47
C GLY A 127 -0.80 -1.99 -5.54
N SER A 128 0.34 -2.61 -5.77
CA SER A 128 0.47 -3.73 -6.71
C SER A 128 1.55 -4.72 -6.30
N LEU A 129 1.34 -6.00 -6.62
CA LEU A 129 2.41 -6.97 -6.79
C LEU A 129 2.84 -6.91 -8.25
N CYS A 130 4.09 -6.61 -8.52
CA CYS A 130 4.56 -6.45 -9.89
C CYS A 130 5.83 -7.24 -10.18
N LEU A 131 5.97 -7.57 -11.46
CA LEU A 131 7.10 -8.23 -12.10
C LEU A 131 7.70 -7.27 -13.11
N ILE A 132 9.01 -7.20 -13.18
CA ILE A 132 9.75 -6.31 -14.07
C ILE A 132 10.88 -7.11 -14.71
N ASP A 133 11.04 -6.97 -16.02
CA ASP A 133 12.17 -7.50 -16.77
C ASP A 133 12.80 -6.43 -17.66
N TYR A 134 14.09 -6.62 -17.97
CA TYR A 134 14.87 -5.79 -18.88
C TYR A 134 14.89 -6.36 -20.31
N ALA A 135 14.09 -7.38 -20.57
CA ALA A 135 13.80 -7.94 -21.89
C ALA A 135 12.28 -8.01 -22.09
N PRO A 136 11.79 -7.84 -23.33
CA PRO A 136 10.36 -8.05 -23.64
C PRO A 136 9.94 -9.49 -23.33
N ARG A 137 8.68 -9.66 -22.89
CA ARG A 137 8.15 -10.95 -22.50
C ARG A 137 6.73 -11.19 -22.96
N GLU A 138 6.45 -12.44 -23.28
CA GLU A 138 5.08 -12.94 -23.39
C GLU A 138 4.60 -13.33 -21.96
N PHE A 139 3.40 -12.89 -21.61
CA PHE A 139 2.77 -13.19 -20.33
C PHE A 139 1.43 -13.88 -20.58
N THR A 140 1.37 -15.15 -20.24
CA THR A 140 0.24 -16.02 -20.57
C THR A 140 -0.92 -15.89 -19.59
N ALA A 141 -2.08 -16.44 -19.92
CA ALA A 141 -3.19 -16.53 -18.98
C ALA A 141 -2.85 -17.38 -17.74
N ALA A 142 -2.00 -18.40 -17.89
CA ALA A 142 -1.51 -19.19 -16.76
C ALA A 142 -0.61 -18.36 -15.84
N ASP A 143 0.29 -17.53 -16.39
CA ASP A 143 1.11 -16.62 -15.61
C ASP A 143 0.25 -15.60 -14.86
N SER A 144 -0.78 -15.07 -15.53
CA SER A 144 -1.73 -14.14 -14.92
C SER A 144 -2.49 -14.77 -13.75
N ALA A 145 -2.88 -16.04 -13.85
CA ALA A 145 -3.55 -16.75 -12.78
C ALA A 145 -2.62 -16.91 -11.54
N VAL A 146 -1.37 -17.30 -11.76
CA VAL A 146 -0.39 -17.42 -10.65
C VAL A 146 -0.09 -16.07 -10.00
N LEU A 147 0.04 -15.00 -10.80
CA LEU A 147 0.25 -13.65 -10.24
C LEU A 147 -0.97 -13.20 -9.43
N ALA A 148 -2.20 -13.56 -9.86
CA ALA A 148 -3.42 -13.30 -9.11
C ALA A 148 -3.42 -14.04 -7.76
N ASP A 149 -3.04 -15.33 -7.73
CA ASP A 149 -2.97 -16.12 -6.49
C ASP A 149 -1.94 -15.54 -5.51
N LEU A 150 -0.76 -15.15 -6.00
CA LEU A 150 0.26 -14.49 -5.17
C LEU A 150 -0.22 -13.13 -4.65
N SER A 151 -0.99 -12.41 -5.45
CA SER A 151 -1.58 -11.13 -5.05
C SER A 151 -2.64 -11.29 -3.98
N ALA A 152 -3.50 -12.31 -4.09
CA ALA A 152 -4.46 -12.66 -3.04
C ALA A 152 -3.76 -12.98 -1.70
N LEU A 153 -2.65 -13.73 -1.74
CA LEU A 153 -1.84 -13.97 -0.53
C LEU A 153 -1.24 -12.68 0.04
N ALA A 154 -0.85 -11.71 -0.80
CA ALA A 154 -0.37 -10.41 -0.33
C ALA A 154 -1.50 -9.60 0.32
N GLU A 155 -2.72 -9.67 -0.21
CA GLU A 155 -3.92 -9.04 0.37
C GLU A 155 -4.30 -9.66 1.73
N ASP A 156 -4.15 -10.98 1.88
CA ASP A 156 -4.33 -11.66 3.18
C ASP A 156 -3.32 -11.16 4.21
N GLU A 157 -2.07 -10.95 3.82
CA GLU A 157 -1.06 -10.36 4.69
C GLU A 157 -1.36 -8.89 5.03
N PHE A 158 -1.91 -8.11 4.09
CA PHE A 158 -2.40 -6.74 4.37
C PHE A 158 -3.48 -6.76 5.44
N ALA A 159 -4.42 -7.69 5.32
CA ALA A 159 -5.48 -7.87 6.30
C ALA A 159 -4.94 -8.27 7.69
N ALA A 160 -3.94 -9.15 7.74
CA ALA A 160 -3.29 -9.56 8.99
C ALA A 160 -2.55 -8.39 9.66
N VAL A 161 -1.87 -7.56 8.87
CA VAL A 161 -1.22 -6.33 9.35
C VAL A 161 -2.24 -5.37 9.96
N SER A 162 -3.31 -5.06 9.22
CA SER A 162 -4.35 -4.14 9.68
C SER A 162 -5.01 -4.66 10.97
N ALA A 163 -5.34 -5.96 11.04
CA ALA A 163 -5.91 -6.56 12.26
C ALA A 163 -4.95 -6.50 13.46
N ALA A 164 -3.64 -6.59 13.22
CA ALA A 164 -2.64 -6.51 14.28
C ALA A 164 -2.39 -5.07 14.79
N THR A 165 -2.71 -4.06 14.00
CA THR A 165 -2.36 -2.64 14.27
C THR A 165 -3.56 -1.75 14.55
N THR A 166 -4.79 -2.19 14.26
CA THR A 166 -6.02 -1.42 14.48
C THR A 166 -6.89 -2.00 15.58
N ASP A 167 -7.74 -1.19 16.15
CA ASP A 167 -8.78 -1.56 17.10
C ASP A 167 -10.07 -1.85 16.32
N GLU A 168 -10.63 -3.05 16.47
CA GLU A 168 -11.79 -3.53 15.71
C GLU A 168 -13.06 -2.68 15.93
N LEU A 169 -13.19 -2.06 17.09
CA LEU A 169 -14.38 -1.28 17.43
C LEU A 169 -14.38 0.09 16.75
N THR A 170 -13.23 0.74 16.74
CA THR A 170 -13.08 2.14 16.34
C THR A 170 -12.39 2.30 14.98
N GLY A 171 -11.66 1.30 14.50
CA GLY A 171 -10.79 1.38 13.32
C GLY A 171 -9.58 2.31 13.49
N LEU A 172 -9.33 2.83 14.68
CA LEU A 172 -8.13 3.60 14.99
C LEU A 172 -6.96 2.65 15.29
N PHE A 173 -5.74 3.16 15.23
CA PHE A 173 -4.59 2.37 15.69
C PHE A 173 -4.78 1.90 17.12
N ASN A 174 -4.57 0.62 17.37
CA ASN A 174 -4.39 0.10 18.69
C ASN A 174 -3.02 0.54 19.24
N ARG A 175 -2.67 0.13 20.47
CA ARG A 175 -1.39 0.49 21.10
C ARG A 175 -0.19 0.11 20.24
N ARG A 176 -0.24 -1.04 19.55
CA ARG A 176 0.86 -1.53 18.70
C ARG A 176 0.99 -0.66 17.45
N GLY A 177 -0.10 -0.40 16.75
CA GLY A 177 -0.13 0.47 15.59
C GLY A 177 0.30 1.89 15.92
N PHE A 178 -0.17 2.45 17.05
CA PHE A 178 0.26 3.76 17.52
C PHE A 178 1.79 3.82 17.75
N ASN A 179 2.37 2.82 18.40
CA ASN A 179 3.82 2.81 18.66
C ASN A 179 4.63 2.76 17.36
N GLN A 180 4.20 1.97 16.36
CA GLN A 180 4.85 1.91 15.06
C GLN A 180 4.76 3.27 14.33
N PHE A 181 3.56 3.83 14.26
CA PHE A 181 3.34 5.15 13.67
C PHE A 181 4.16 6.25 14.36
N ALA A 182 4.18 6.27 15.69
CA ALA A 182 4.92 7.26 16.47
C ALA A 182 6.43 7.20 16.20
N GLN A 183 7.00 6.01 16.10
CA GLN A 183 8.42 5.82 15.75
C GLN A 183 8.72 6.33 14.33
N PHE A 184 7.87 6.00 13.38
CA PHE A 184 7.98 6.51 12.01
C PHE A 184 7.89 8.04 11.98
N ALA A 185 6.85 8.63 12.58
CA ALA A 185 6.64 10.07 12.63
C ALA A 185 7.81 10.81 13.29
N LEU A 186 8.38 10.27 14.38
CA LEU A 186 9.58 10.80 15.02
C LEU A 186 10.79 10.78 14.09
N SER A 187 10.99 9.68 13.36
CA SER A 187 12.12 9.56 12.42
C SER A 187 12.00 10.53 11.24
N VAL A 188 10.79 10.77 10.75
CA VAL A 188 10.51 11.77 9.70
C VAL A 188 10.74 13.18 10.21
N SER A 189 10.17 13.51 11.39
CA SER A 189 10.35 14.80 12.06
C SER A 189 11.83 15.15 12.26
N GLN A 190 12.63 14.19 12.74
CA GLN A 190 14.08 14.37 12.92
C GLN A 190 14.81 14.64 11.60
N ARG A 191 14.49 13.88 10.55
CA ARG A 191 15.12 14.06 9.22
C ARG A 191 14.77 15.39 8.56
N ARG A 192 13.54 15.88 8.76
CA ARG A 192 13.04 17.13 8.18
C ARG A 192 13.27 18.34 9.07
N ALA A 193 13.73 18.14 10.31
CA ALA A 193 13.82 19.17 11.34
C ALA A 193 12.47 19.91 11.56
N GLU A 194 11.34 19.18 11.44
CA GLU A 194 9.99 19.69 11.64
C GLU A 194 9.50 19.30 13.04
N PRO A 195 8.78 20.16 13.76
CA PRO A 195 8.26 19.83 15.07
C PRO A 195 7.15 18.78 14.97
N LEU A 196 7.15 17.82 15.92
CA LEU A 196 6.09 16.84 16.10
C LEU A 196 5.39 17.12 17.43
N THR A 197 4.05 17.16 17.41
CA THR A 197 3.25 17.38 18.62
C THR A 197 2.43 16.12 18.91
N LEU A 198 2.46 15.65 20.14
CA LEU A 198 1.61 14.57 20.64
C LEU A 198 0.43 15.16 21.40
N GLY A 199 -0.78 14.89 20.93
CA GLY A 199 -2.02 15.19 21.64
C GLY A 199 -2.50 13.97 22.41
N TRP A 200 -2.96 14.15 23.65
CA TRP A 200 -3.60 13.10 24.43
C TRP A 200 -5.05 13.48 24.68
N LEU A 201 -5.98 12.63 24.28
CA LEU A 201 -7.42 12.84 24.43
C LEU A 201 -8.01 11.73 25.28
N ASP A 202 -8.90 12.09 26.21
CA ASP A 202 -9.66 11.16 27.02
C ASP A 202 -11.15 11.55 27.03
N LEU A 203 -12.01 10.57 27.25
CA LEU A 203 -13.47 10.79 27.37
C LEU A 203 -13.83 10.96 28.85
N ASP A 204 -14.22 12.17 29.23
CA ASP A 204 -14.70 12.45 30.58
C ASP A 204 -15.91 11.55 30.91
N HIS A 205 -15.91 11.01 32.11
CA HIS A 205 -16.98 10.17 32.63
C HIS A 205 -17.31 8.91 31.79
N PHE A 206 -16.37 8.40 30.99
CA PHE A 206 -16.61 7.24 30.13
C PHE A 206 -17.06 5.98 30.91
N LEU A 207 -16.50 5.77 32.11
CA LEU A 207 -16.91 4.68 32.98
C LEU A 207 -18.39 4.84 33.39
N THR A 208 -18.80 6.05 33.73
CA THR A 208 -20.21 6.36 34.09
C THR A 208 -21.17 6.07 32.93
N ILE A 209 -20.77 6.34 31.71
CA ILE A 209 -21.57 5.99 30.51
C ILE A 209 -21.77 4.49 30.43
N LYS A 210 -20.71 3.70 30.60
CA LYS A 210 -20.80 2.23 30.57
C LYS A 210 -21.61 1.66 31.70
N ASP A 211 -21.45 2.17 32.91
CA ASP A 211 -22.15 1.68 34.11
C ASP A 211 -23.64 2.03 34.06
N ARG A 212 -24.01 3.20 33.54
CA ARG A 212 -25.39 3.67 33.50
C ARG A 212 -26.17 3.17 32.28
N PHE A 213 -25.53 3.07 31.12
CA PHE A 213 -26.19 2.80 29.86
C PHE A 213 -25.71 1.51 29.18
N GLY A 214 -24.76 0.78 29.78
CA GLY A 214 -24.25 -0.48 29.32
C GLY A 214 -23.09 -0.35 28.31
N HIS A 215 -22.41 -1.49 28.07
CA HIS A 215 -21.24 -1.56 27.22
C HIS A 215 -21.49 -1.15 25.76
N GLN A 216 -22.70 -1.39 25.24
CA GLN A 216 -23.05 -1.02 23.88
C GLN A 216 -23.04 0.51 23.67
N GLU A 217 -23.58 1.27 24.61
CA GLU A 217 -23.56 2.74 24.54
C GLU A 217 -22.13 3.29 24.73
N GLY A 218 -21.33 2.67 25.59
CA GLY A 218 -19.91 2.96 25.66
C GLY A 218 -19.18 2.74 24.32
N GLY A 219 -19.50 1.65 23.62
CA GLY A 219 -18.97 1.37 22.29
C GLY A 219 -19.39 2.43 21.24
N LYS A 220 -20.63 2.88 21.27
CA LYS A 220 -21.11 3.98 20.39
C LYS A 220 -20.36 5.30 20.67
N ALA A 221 -20.12 5.62 21.93
CA ALA A 221 -19.37 6.82 22.30
C ALA A 221 -17.92 6.79 21.75
N LEU A 222 -17.25 5.64 21.85
CA LEU A 222 -15.91 5.46 21.27
C LEU A 222 -15.92 5.58 19.74
N LYS A 223 -16.91 4.99 19.06
CA LYS A 223 -17.07 5.12 17.60
C LYS A 223 -17.30 6.56 17.17
N ALA A 224 -18.15 7.31 17.92
CA ALA A 224 -18.40 8.71 17.64
C ALA A 224 -17.15 9.57 17.80
N MET A 225 -16.37 9.35 18.87
CA MET A 225 -15.09 10.02 19.07
C MET A 225 -14.08 9.70 17.96
N ALA A 226 -14.00 8.45 17.53
CA ALA A 226 -13.14 8.04 16.42
C ALA A 226 -13.53 8.72 15.10
N ALA A 227 -14.84 8.84 14.84
CA ALA A 227 -15.35 9.55 13.66
C ALA A 227 -15.01 11.05 13.69
N LEU A 228 -15.17 11.72 14.85
CA LEU A 228 -14.79 13.13 15.03
C LEU A 228 -13.30 13.36 14.79
N ARG A 229 -12.43 12.46 15.30
CA ARG A 229 -10.99 12.55 15.06
C ARG A 229 -10.65 12.47 13.57
N ARG A 230 -11.26 11.53 12.82
CA ARG A 230 -11.03 11.40 11.37
C ARG A 230 -11.48 12.63 10.58
N ALA A 231 -12.53 13.30 11.03
CA ALA A 231 -13.02 14.52 10.38
C ALA A 231 -12.17 15.76 10.68
N ALA A 232 -11.33 15.73 11.73
CA ALA A 232 -10.50 16.84 12.18
C ALA A 232 -9.05 16.76 11.69
N CYS A 233 -8.63 15.64 11.11
CA CYS A 233 -7.30 15.40 10.53
C CYS A 233 -7.40 15.12 9.04
#